data_63c16599cb96b7d6c6e9ca2c9342990e
#
_entry.id   63c16599cb96b7d6c6e9ca2c9342990e
#
_cell.length_a   1.000
_cell.length_b   1.000
_cell.length_c   1.000
_cell.angle_alpha   90.00
_cell.angle_beta   90.00
_cell.angle_gamma   90.00
#
_symmetry.space_group_name_H-M   'P 1'
#
loop_
_entity.id
_entity.type
_entity.pdbx_description
1 polymer ?
#
loop_
_entity_poly.entity_id
_entity_poly.type
_entity_poly.pdbx_seq_one_letter_code
_entity_poly.pdbx_strand_id
1 'polypeptide(L)'
;MQNTILSRILQHAPANRPVARNTLGMELSMTGFLAGAAVWRSTAQHLRLPNAVLYAEDAAELLPALFGCWAAGVHVVLPGDALPGTLERLSAAGLTAKNTMLGLDAAAMDESRSWSIMTPECHFSDFNRLPPCADLPLLDDKAELLSLLTSGSTGEPKLIRKRLEQCFYEPESIHAGVIERTGQSPAAWGEFEVLGTVSAQHIYGLLFRLMWPLMEERGIAVGPRLHYPESLEAALENCAARGRKAVVISSPAHLKRFGDASLFTPSLGTAAAVFSSTGPLDDAGAINAKCAFGHFPF
;
A
#
# COMPACT_ATOMS: atom_id res chain seq x y z
N MET A 1 3.33 -27.84 -10.49
CA MET A 1 3.08 -26.45 -10.86
C MET A 1 3.56 -25.60 -9.67
N GLN A 2 4.60 -24.80 -9.85
CA GLN A 2 5.04 -23.89 -8.77
C GLN A 2 3.91 -22.89 -8.53
N ASN A 3 3.32 -22.92 -7.35
CA ASN A 3 2.34 -21.92 -6.90
C ASN A 3 3.07 -20.59 -6.71
N THR A 4 3.17 -19.82 -7.77
CA THR A 4 3.68 -18.45 -7.66
C THR A 4 2.64 -17.59 -6.98
N ILE A 5 3.10 -16.56 -6.30
CA ILE A 5 2.27 -15.63 -5.54
C ILE A 5 1.18 -15.00 -6.41
N LEU A 6 1.52 -14.63 -7.64
CA LEU A 6 0.55 -14.09 -8.58
C LEU A 6 -0.55 -15.11 -8.89
N SER A 7 -0.21 -16.40 -9.02
CA SER A 7 -1.22 -17.44 -9.23
C SER A 7 -2.15 -17.60 -8.03
N ARG A 8 -1.66 -17.41 -6.79
CA ARG A 8 -2.52 -17.42 -5.59
C ARG A 8 -3.47 -16.21 -5.56
N ILE A 9 -2.98 -15.02 -5.88
CA ILE A 9 -3.81 -13.81 -5.96
C ILE A 9 -4.90 -13.97 -7.03
N LEU A 10 -4.57 -14.60 -8.17
CA LEU A 10 -5.49 -14.78 -9.29
C LEU A 10 -6.49 -15.92 -9.10
N GLN A 11 -6.10 -17.00 -8.41
CA GLN A 11 -6.91 -18.21 -8.29
C GLN A 11 -8.17 -18.04 -7.46
N HIS A 12 -8.23 -17.03 -6.58
CA HIS A 12 -9.31 -16.85 -5.62
C HIS A 12 -10.15 -15.58 -5.82
N ALA A 13 -9.81 -14.73 -6.79
CA ALA A 13 -10.49 -13.46 -6.94
C ALA A 13 -11.38 -13.40 -8.19
N PRO A 14 -12.67 -13.11 -8.04
CA PRO A 14 -13.52 -12.75 -9.17
C PRO A 14 -12.92 -11.57 -9.96
N ALA A 15 -13.03 -11.61 -11.28
CA ALA A 15 -12.46 -10.59 -12.16
C ALA A 15 -12.90 -9.15 -11.82
N ASN A 16 -14.12 -9.00 -11.35
CA ASN A 16 -14.73 -7.72 -10.96
C ASN A 16 -14.54 -7.36 -9.47
N ARG A 17 -13.83 -8.20 -8.67
CA ARG A 17 -13.55 -7.90 -7.27
C ARG A 17 -12.83 -6.57 -7.14
N PRO A 18 -13.29 -5.62 -6.29
CA PRO A 18 -12.51 -4.43 -5.98
C PRO A 18 -11.27 -4.82 -5.17
N VAL A 19 -10.10 -4.32 -5.57
CA VAL A 19 -8.82 -4.58 -4.89
C VAL A 19 -8.20 -3.31 -4.31
N ALA A 20 -8.53 -2.16 -4.88
CA ALA A 20 -8.04 -0.87 -4.40
C ALA A 20 -9.05 0.24 -4.66
N ARG A 21 -8.96 1.33 -3.90
CA ARG A 21 -9.74 2.56 -4.10
C ARG A 21 -8.85 3.77 -3.90
N ASN A 22 -8.80 4.65 -4.89
CA ASN A 22 -7.95 5.83 -4.88
C ASN A 22 -8.56 7.01 -4.10
N THR A 23 -7.81 8.10 -4.01
CA THR A 23 -8.22 9.36 -3.34
C THR A 23 -9.49 9.95 -3.93
N LEU A 24 -9.74 9.76 -5.23
CA LEU A 24 -10.95 10.24 -5.90
C LEU A 24 -12.17 9.32 -5.68
N GLY A 25 -12.02 8.25 -4.90
CA GLY A 25 -13.06 7.28 -4.63
C GLY A 25 -13.28 6.24 -5.74
N MET A 26 -12.45 6.23 -6.78
CA MET A 26 -12.54 5.26 -7.87
C MET A 26 -12.02 3.90 -7.41
N GLU A 27 -12.79 2.85 -7.65
CA GLU A 27 -12.40 1.48 -7.34
C GLU A 27 -11.69 0.83 -8.54
N LEU A 28 -10.63 0.10 -8.24
CA LEU A 28 -9.88 -0.72 -9.18
C LEU A 28 -10.30 -2.18 -8.98
N SER A 29 -10.82 -2.79 -10.02
CA SER A 29 -11.12 -4.23 -10.02
C SER A 29 -9.86 -5.06 -10.15
N MET A 30 -9.94 -6.36 -9.87
CA MET A 30 -8.83 -7.29 -10.11
C MET A 30 -8.38 -7.26 -11.58
N THR A 31 -9.33 -7.25 -12.52
CA THR A 31 -9.01 -7.13 -13.95
C THR A 31 -8.31 -5.82 -14.26
N GLY A 32 -8.79 -4.70 -13.70
CA GLY A 32 -8.16 -3.39 -13.87
C GLY A 32 -6.77 -3.31 -13.26
N PHE A 33 -6.56 -3.94 -12.09
CA PHE A 33 -5.26 -4.05 -11.45
C PHE A 33 -4.24 -4.76 -12.36
N LEU A 34 -4.64 -5.90 -12.94
CA LEU A 34 -3.77 -6.67 -13.83
C LEU A 34 -3.47 -5.92 -15.14
N ALA A 35 -4.48 -5.24 -15.69
CA ALA A 35 -4.30 -4.42 -16.88
C ALA A 35 -3.37 -3.23 -16.59
N GLY A 36 -3.54 -2.55 -15.44
CA GLY A 36 -2.63 -1.49 -14.99
C GLY A 36 -1.20 -1.99 -14.77
N ALA A 37 -1.04 -3.15 -14.16
CA ALA A 37 0.28 -3.77 -14.00
C ALA A 37 0.94 -4.10 -15.35
N ALA A 38 0.18 -4.53 -16.35
CA ALA A 38 0.69 -4.76 -17.69
C ALA A 38 1.14 -3.46 -18.39
N VAL A 39 0.41 -2.38 -18.20
CA VAL A 39 0.80 -1.04 -18.71
C VAL A 39 2.13 -0.61 -18.07
N TRP A 40 2.26 -0.71 -16.74
CA TRP A 40 3.49 -0.39 -16.03
C TRP A 40 4.66 -1.27 -16.44
N ARG A 41 4.42 -2.57 -16.65
CA ARG A 41 5.42 -3.50 -17.18
C ARG A 41 5.94 -3.04 -18.55
N SER A 42 5.04 -2.73 -19.47
CA SER A 42 5.41 -2.25 -20.82
C SER A 42 6.22 -0.97 -20.73
N THR A 43 5.82 -0.02 -19.89
CA THR A 43 6.54 1.23 -19.66
C THR A 43 7.96 0.98 -19.14
N ALA A 44 8.09 0.15 -18.09
CA ALA A 44 9.38 -0.18 -17.48
C ALA A 44 10.32 -0.89 -18.48
N GLN A 45 9.80 -1.79 -19.30
CA GLN A 45 10.56 -2.48 -20.36
C GLN A 45 11.02 -1.52 -21.47
N HIS A 46 10.13 -0.61 -21.89
CA HIS A 46 10.46 0.39 -22.92
C HIS A 46 11.61 1.30 -22.44
N LEU A 47 11.58 1.70 -21.19
CA LEU A 47 12.60 2.57 -20.59
C LEU A 47 13.92 1.85 -20.30
N ARG A 48 13.93 0.52 -20.31
CA ARG A 48 15.09 -0.33 -20.00
C ARG A 48 15.77 0.06 -18.69
N LEU A 49 14.98 0.36 -17.67
CA LEU A 49 15.49 0.76 -16.37
C LEU A 49 15.97 -0.45 -15.58
N PRO A 50 17.19 -0.44 -15.03
CA PRO A 50 17.64 -1.48 -14.10
C PRO A 50 16.94 -1.36 -12.74
N ASN A 51 16.63 -0.12 -12.31
CA ASN A 51 15.97 0.22 -11.08
C ASN A 51 14.88 1.26 -11.37
N ALA A 52 13.78 1.20 -10.59
CA ALA A 52 12.73 2.21 -10.59
C ALA A 52 12.53 2.74 -9.17
N VAL A 53 12.66 4.05 -8.99
CA VAL A 53 12.23 4.70 -7.76
C VAL A 53 10.75 5.02 -7.92
N LEU A 54 9.90 4.42 -7.10
CA LEU A 54 8.45 4.63 -7.12
C LEU A 54 8.03 5.45 -5.90
N TYR A 55 7.36 6.55 -6.14
CA TYR A 55 6.71 7.36 -5.12
C TYR A 55 5.28 7.68 -5.52
N ALA A 56 4.33 7.44 -4.63
CA ALA A 56 2.94 7.81 -4.78
C ALA A 56 2.34 8.20 -3.42
N GLU A 57 1.68 9.34 -3.35
CA GLU A 57 0.85 9.71 -2.20
C GLU A 57 -0.37 8.78 -2.09
N ASP A 58 -0.93 8.41 -3.22
CA ASP A 58 -2.03 7.47 -3.31
C ASP A 58 -1.51 6.02 -3.37
N ALA A 59 -1.68 5.29 -2.28
CA ALA A 59 -1.23 3.90 -2.19
C ALA A 59 -1.93 2.96 -3.18
N ALA A 60 -3.15 3.27 -3.60
CA ALA A 60 -3.87 2.46 -4.58
C ALA A 60 -3.21 2.52 -5.96
N GLU A 61 -2.65 3.67 -6.33
CA GLU A 61 -1.92 3.84 -7.58
C GLU A 61 -0.55 3.15 -7.56
N LEU A 62 0.08 3.07 -6.38
CA LEU A 62 1.35 2.37 -6.21
C LEU A 62 1.23 0.87 -6.52
N LEU A 63 0.09 0.26 -6.26
CA LEU A 63 -0.10 -1.18 -6.35
C LEU A 63 0.15 -1.74 -7.77
N PRO A 64 -0.52 -1.27 -8.85
CA PRO A 64 -0.24 -1.74 -10.21
C PRO A 64 1.17 -1.40 -10.68
N ALA A 65 1.74 -0.27 -10.24
CA ALA A 65 3.10 0.13 -10.58
C ALA A 65 4.16 -0.84 -10.01
N LEU A 66 4.03 -1.24 -8.74
CA LEU A 66 4.88 -2.24 -8.11
C LEU A 66 4.88 -3.55 -8.88
N PHE A 67 3.70 -4.11 -9.12
CA PHE A 67 3.57 -5.40 -9.80
C PHE A 67 4.04 -5.34 -11.25
N GLY A 68 3.78 -4.25 -11.95
CA GLY A 68 4.26 -4.04 -13.31
C GLY A 68 5.78 -3.99 -13.40
N CYS A 69 6.45 -3.24 -12.52
CA CYS A 69 7.90 -3.19 -12.45
C CYS A 69 8.51 -4.56 -12.10
N TRP A 70 7.97 -5.27 -11.11
CA TRP A 70 8.43 -6.60 -10.76
C TRP A 70 8.25 -7.60 -11.91
N ALA A 71 7.13 -7.53 -12.63
CA ALA A 71 6.86 -8.35 -13.81
C ALA A 71 7.79 -8.01 -15.00
N ALA A 72 8.38 -6.82 -15.02
CA ALA A 72 9.44 -6.43 -15.95
C ALA A 72 10.85 -6.85 -15.49
N GLY A 73 10.99 -7.44 -14.29
CA GLY A 73 12.29 -7.75 -13.69
C GLY A 73 13.03 -6.51 -13.17
N VAL A 74 12.34 -5.39 -12.98
CA VAL A 74 12.92 -4.13 -12.53
C VAL A 74 12.94 -4.06 -11.01
N HIS A 75 14.11 -3.73 -10.45
CA HIS A 75 14.26 -3.53 -9.02
C HIS A 75 13.59 -2.22 -8.58
N VAL A 76 12.60 -2.32 -7.70
CA VAL A 76 11.87 -1.16 -7.18
C VAL A 76 12.50 -0.64 -5.90
N VAL A 77 12.68 0.66 -5.82
CA VAL A 77 13.11 1.37 -4.61
C VAL A 77 11.98 2.26 -4.12
N LEU A 78 11.53 2.04 -2.90
CA LEU A 78 10.54 2.87 -2.21
C LEU A 78 11.29 3.87 -1.30
N PRO A 79 11.23 5.18 -1.60
CA PRO A 79 12.03 6.17 -0.89
C PRO A 79 11.48 6.56 0.49
N GLY A 80 10.24 6.22 0.80
CA GLY A 80 9.56 6.63 2.03
C GLY A 80 8.96 8.04 1.94
N ASP A 81 9.65 8.97 1.33
CA ASP A 81 9.21 10.33 1.00
C ASP A 81 9.85 10.82 -0.30
N ALA A 82 9.34 11.91 -0.87
CA ALA A 82 9.87 12.54 -2.07
C ALA A 82 10.68 13.83 -1.76
N LEU A 83 11.20 13.96 -0.54
CA LEU A 83 11.98 15.13 -0.16
C LEU A 83 13.29 15.19 -0.95
N PRO A 84 13.74 16.40 -1.28
CA PRO A 84 14.98 16.64 -2.04
C PRO A 84 16.18 15.86 -1.53
N GLY A 85 16.43 15.93 -0.22
CA GLY A 85 17.56 15.24 0.37
C GLY A 85 17.47 13.71 0.34
N THR A 86 16.26 13.15 0.28
CA THR A 86 16.04 11.71 0.08
C THR A 86 16.40 11.31 -1.34
N LEU A 87 15.94 12.08 -2.32
CA LEU A 87 16.22 11.82 -3.74
C LEU A 87 17.71 11.99 -4.09
N GLU A 88 18.37 13.01 -3.54
CA GLU A 88 19.82 13.22 -3.70
C GLU A 88 20.62 12.02 -3.17
N ARG A 89 20.25 11.48 -2.02
CA ARG A 89 20.89 10.28 -1.44
C ARG A 89 20.70 9.05 -2.31
N LEU A 90 19.50 8.83 -2.86
CA LEU A 90 19.25 7.73 -3.78
C LEU A 90 20.09 7.86 -5.06
N SER A 91 20.25 9.08 -5.57
CA SER A 91 21.10 9.36 -6.72
C SER A 91 22.56 9.10 -6.41
N ALA A 92 23.06 9.58 -5.28
CA ALA A 92 24.45 9.35 -4.84
C ALA A 92 24.76 7.86 -4.62
N ALA A 93 23.74 7.07 -4.20
CA ALA A 93 23.84 5.62 -4.06
C ALA A 93 23.75 4.85 -5.40
N GLY A 94 23.60 5.55 -6.54
CA GLY A 94 23.47 4.92 -7.85
C GLY A 94 22.17 4.14 -8.06
N LEU A 95 21.15 4.40 -7.24
CA LEU A 95 19.88 3.68 -7.25
C LEU A 95 18.88 4.26 -8.24
N THR A 96 19.21 5.38 -8.84
CA THR A 96 18.41 6.01 -9.87
C THR A 96 19.19 5.99 -11.19
N ALA A 97 18.63 5.41 -12.22
CA ALA A 97 19.20 5.47 -13.54
C ALA A 97 18.99 6.89 -14.10
N LYS A 98 20.09 7.62 -14.33
CA LYS A 98 20.06 8.94 -15.01
C LYS A 98 19.02 9.92 -14.44
N ASN A 99 18.87 9.96 -13.12
CA ASN A 99 17.87 10.82 -12.48
C ASN A 99 16.43 10.56 -12.96
N THR A 100 16.10 9.31 -13.27
CA THR A 100 14.76 8.93 -13.71
C THR A 100 13.98 8.36 -12.53
N MET A 101 12.85 8.94 -12.24
CA MET A 101 11.90 8.49 -11.26
C MET A 101 10.61 8.10 -11.97
N LEU A 102 10.09 6.91 -11.67
CA LEU A 102 8.73 6.57 -12.02
C LEU A 102 7.83 7.18 -10.95
N GLY A 103 7.36 8.39 -11.19
CA GLY A 103 6.47 9.10 -10.28
C GLY A 103 5.03 8.91 -10.65
N LEU A 104 4.19 8.65 -9.65
CA LEU A 104 2.74 8.68 -9.79
C LEU A 104 2.19 10.07 -9.47
N ASP A 105 2.95 10.87 -8.72
CA ASP A 105 2.62 12.25 -8.34
C ASP A 105 3.66 13.25 -8.88
N ALA A 106 3.44 13.71 -10.10
CA ALA A 106 4.24 14.80 -10.67
C ALA A 106 4.14 16.11 -9.89
N ALA A 107 3.03 16.32 -9.17
CA ALA A 107 2.78 17.54 -8.39
C ALA A 107 3.63 17.66 -7.11
N ALA A 108 4.17 16.56 -6.60
CA ALA A 108 5.01 16.56 -5.40
C ALA A 108 6.46 16.95 -5.68
N MET A 109 6.83 17.17 -6.95
CA MET A 109 8.20 17.42 -7.36
C MET A 109 8.37 18.82 -7.93
N ASP A 110 9.26 19.57 -7.29
CA ASP A 110 9.69 20.88 -7.77
C ASP A 110 10.35 20.77 -9.16
N GLU A 111 9.77 21.42 -10.17
CA GLU A 111 10.23 21.44 -11.56
C GLU A 111 11.67 21.94 -11.73
N SER A 112 12.28 22.52 -10.69
CA SER A 112 13.65 23.06 -10.71
C SER A 112 14.73 21.98 -10.71
N ARG A 113 14.40 20.68 -10.65
CA ARG A 113 15.36 19.59 -10.46
C ARG A 113 15.47 18.68 -11.67
N SER A 114 16.68 18.21 -11.90
CA SER A 114 17.12 17.36 -13.01
C SER A 114 16.56 15.93 -13.02
N TRP A 115 15.37 15.71 -12.48
CA TRP A 115 14.69 14.42 -12.43
C TRP A 115 13.62 14.31 -13.50
N SER A 116 13.73 13.31 -14.37
CA SER A 116 12.67 12.99 -15.31
C SER A 116 11.64 12.11 -14.61
N ILE A 117 10.40 12.58 -14.49
CA ILE A 117 9.29 11.77 -14.02
C ILE A 117 8.71 11.05 -15.23
N MET A 118 8.64 9.73 -15.13
CA MET A 118 8.05 8.88 -16.16
C MET A 118 6.77 8.29 -15.63
N THR A 119 5.67 8.58 -16.30
CA THR A 119 4.36 7.99 -16.02
C THR A 119 3.88 7.25 -17.27
N PRO A 120 3.10 6.18 -17.16
CA PRO A 120 2.40 5.61 -18.29
C PRO A 120 1.45 6.64 -18.89
N GLU A 121 1.19 6.53 -20.20
CA GLU A 121 0.18 7.35 -20.88
C GLU A 121 -1.26 7.07 -20.38
N CYS A 122 -1.47 5.91 -19.74
CA CYS A 122 -2.75 5.45 -19.25
C CYS A 122 -2.83 5.66 -17.74
N HIS A 123 -3.90 6.30 -17.29
CA HIS A 123 -4.12 6.65 -15.88
C HIS A 123 -4.91 5.57 -15.13
N PHE A 124 -4.85 5.60 -13.79
CA PHE A 124 -5.59 4.70 -12.91
C PHE A 124 -7.09 4.60 -13.26
N SER A 125 -7.72 5.72 -13.63
CA SER A 125 -9.12 5.80 -14.05
C SER A 125 -9.46 4.94 -15.27
N ASP A 126 -8.48 4.62 -16.10
CA ASP A 126 -8.68 3.93 -17.37
C ASP A 126 -8.45 2.42 -17.24
N PHE A 127 -7.74 1.97 -16.20
CA PHE A 127 -7.35 0.57 -16.06
C PHE A 127 -8.52 -0.41 -16.10
N ASN A 128 -9.66 -0.05 -15.50
CA ASN A 128 -10.87 -0.90 -15.55
C ASN A 128 -11.50 -1.00 -16.94
N ARG A 129 -11.12 -0.12 -17.88
CA ARG A 129 -11.65 -0.09 -19.26
C ARG A 129 -10.72 -0.81 -20.24
N LEU A 130 -9.50 -1.12 -19.81
CA LEU A 130 -8.55 -1.85 -20.62
C LEU A 130 -9.00 -3.32 -20.80
N PRO A 131 -8.63 -3.96 -21.92
CA PRO A 131 -8.87 -5.38 -22.08
C PRO A 131 -8.16 -6.18 -20.98
N PRO A 132 -8.76 -7.30 -20.51
CA PRO A 132 -8.10 -8.15 -19.54
C PRO A 132 -6.72 -8.58 -20.01
N CYS A 133 -5.73 -8.40 -19.15
CA CYS A 133 -4.38 -8.87 -19.43
C CYS A 133 -4.26 -10.33 -18.99
N ALA A 134 -4.07 -11.24 -19.94
CA ALA A 134 -3.88 -12.67 -19.65
C ALA A 134 -2.42 -13.02 -19.27
N ASP A 135 -1.45 -12.14 -19.55
CA ASP A 135 -0.04 -12.50 -19.62
C ASP A 135 0.90 -11.67 -18.75
N LEU A 136 0.55 -11.42 -17.48
CA LEU A 136 1.59 -11.02 -16.54
C LEU A 136 2.48 -12.24 -16.26
N PRO A 137 3.82 -12.14 -16.50
CA PRO A 137 4.72 -13.25 -16.25
C PRO A 137 4.72 -13.60 -14.77
N LEU A 138 4.96 -14.88 -14.50
CA LEU A 138 5.13 -15.36 -13.13
C LEU A 138 6.30 -14.60 -12.48
N LEU A 139 6.05 -14.06 -11.29
CA LEU A 139 7.09 -13.43 -10.51
C LEU A 139 8.00 -14.50 -9.89
N ASP A 140 9.30 -14.29 -9.96
CA ASP A 140 10.24 -15.11 -9.19
C ASP A 140 10.21 -14.66 -7.72
N ASP A 141 9.64 -15.48 -6.87
CA ASP A 141 9.49 -15.21 -5.43
C ASP A 141 10.81 -14.94 -4.72
N LYS A 142 11.90 -15.53 -5.23
CA LYS A 142 13.25 -15.38 -4.66
C LYS A 142 14.00 -14.17 -5.18
N ALA A 143 13.47 -13.49 -6.20
CA ALA A 143 14.12 -12.33 -6.76
C ALA A 143 14.15 -11.17 -5.75
N GLU A 144 15.32 -10.54 -5.62
CA GLU A 144 15.51 -9.30 -4.83
C GLU A 144 15.09 -8.09 -5.67
N LEU A 145 13.81 -7.85 -5.81
CA LEU A 145 13.25 -6.79 -6.64
C LEU A 145 12.65 -5.63 -5.83
N LEU A 146 12.91 -5.55 -4.53
CA LEU A 146 12.42 -4.47 -3.68
C LEU A 146 13.52 -3.95 -2.77
N SER A 147 13.60 -2.64 -2.63
CA SER A 147 14.35 -1.96 -1.57
C SER A 147 13.49 -0.88 -0.92
N LEU A 148 13.64 -0.73 0.39
CA LEU A 148 13.00 0.33 1.15
C LEU A 148 14.07 1.17 1.82
N LEU A 149 13.90 2.49 1.76
CA LEU A 149 14.73 3.41 2.48
C LEU A 149 14.16 3.59 3.89
N THR A 150 14.96 3.31 4.92
CA THR A 150 14.55 3.47 6.31
C THR A 150 15.40 4.54 6.98
N SER A 151 14.80 5.32 7.89
CA SER A 151 15.56 6.20 8.78
C SER A 151 16.40 5.34 9.72
N GLY A 152 17.71 5.26 9.49
CA GLY A 152 18.62 4.51 10.38
C GLY A 152 18.62 5.13 11.78
N SER A 153 18.73 4.29 12.81
CA SER A 153 18.89 4.73 14.22
C SER A 153 20.12 5.63 14.44
N THR A 154 21.06 5.65 13.52
CA THR A 154 22.28 6.47 13.51
C THR A 154 22.12 7.78 12.73
N GLY A 155 20.90 8.11 12.25
CA GLY A 155 20.62 9.28 11.42
C GLY A 155 20.89 9.10 9.93
N GLU A 156 21.69 8.10 9.53
CA GLU A 156 21.92 7.79 8.12
C GLU A 156 20.86 6.79 7.61
N PRO A 157 20.14 7.13 6.52
CA PRO A 157 19.16 6.22 5.94
C PRO A 157 19.82 4.94 5.44
N LYS A 158 19.19 3.81 5.74
CA LYS A 158 19.63 2.49 5.28
C LYS A 158 18.70 1.96 4.21
N LEU A 159 19.28 1.44 3.14
CA LEU A 159 18.55 0.73 2.12
C LEU A 159 18.42 -0.74 2.52
N ILE A 160 17.19 -1.19 2.73
CA ILE A 160 16.90 -2.59 3.09
C ILE A 160 16.36 -3.29 1.86
N ARG A 161 17.11 -4.26 1.35
CA ARG A 161 16.69 -5.12 0.25
C ARG A 161 15.75 -6.21 0.74
N LYS A 162 14.77 -6.55 -0.08
CA LYS A 162 13.78 -7.59 0.19
C LYS A 162 13.60 -8.47 -1.04
N ARG A 163 13.45 -9.79 -0.78
CA ARG A 163 12.96 -10.73 -1.77
C ARG A 163 11.44 -10.64 -1.84
N LEU A 164 10.87 -10.90 -2.99
CA LEU A 164 9.42 -10.81 -3.18
C LEU A 164 8.68 -11.77 -2.25
N GLU A 165 9.19 -12.97 -2.01
CA GLU A 165 8.60 -13.93 -1.06
C GLU A 165 8.30 -13.30 0.31
N GLN A 166 9.16 -12.40 0.80
CA GLN A 166 8.98 -11.75 2.09
C GLN A 166 7.76 -10.80 2.12
N CYS A 167 7.41 -10.23 0.96
CA CYS A 167 6.21 -9.37 0.84
C CYS A 167 4.90 -10.18 0.86
N PHE A 168 4.98 -11.49 0.67
CA PHE A 168 3.80 -12.35 0.51
C PHE A 168 3.62 -13.36 1.64
N TYR A 169 4.68 -13.76 2.33
CA TYR A 169 4.55 -14.58 3.54
C TYR A 169 4.10 -13.79 4.77
N GLU A 170 4.50 -12.53 4.90
CA GLU A 170 4.06 -11.66 5.99
C GLU A 170 2.53 -11.48 6.03
N PRO A 171 1.81 -11.24 4.91
CA PRO A 171 0.35 -11.21 4.89
C PRO A 171 -0.32 -12.48 5.41
N GLU A 172 0.26 -13.66 5.20
CA GLU A 172 -0.25 -14.92 5.79
C GLU A 172 -0.16 -14.88 7.33
N SER A 173 0.92 -14.33 7.86
CA SER A 173 1.09 -14.12 9.30
C SER A 173 0.12 -13.09 9.87
N ILE A 174 -0.14 -12.01 9.12
CA ILE A 174 -1.14 -10.99 9.48
C ILE A 174 -2.53 -11.64 9.53
N HIS A 175 -2.90 -12.42 8.52
CA HIS A 175 -4.17 -13.16 8.47
C HIS A 175 -4.33 -14.06 9.71
N ALA A 176 -3.32 -14.86 10.03
CA ALA A 176 -3.34 -15.75 11.18
C ALA A 176 -3.47 -14.96 12.51
N GLY A 177 -2.74 -13.85 12.64
CA GLY A 177 -2.81 -12.98 13.82
C GLY A 177 -4.17 -12.31 14.00
N VAL A 178 -4.86 -11.96 12.90
CA VAL A 178 -6.23 -11.46 12.95
C VAL A 178 -7.17 -12.54 13.51
N ILE A 179 -7.09 -13.76 13.00
CA ILE A 179 -7.94 -14.87 13.49
C ILE A 179 -7.67 -15.14 14.96
N GLU A 180 -6.42 -15.22 15.37
CA GLU A 180 -6.04 -15.47 16.77
C GLU A 180 -6.63 -14.42 17.71
N ARG A 181 -6.61 -13.16 17.33
CA ARG A 181 -7.04 -12.05 18.20
C ARG A 181 -8.51 -11.73 18.15
N THR A 182 -9.15 -11.89 16.99
CA THR A 182 -10.58 -11.57 16.82
C THR A 182 -11.50 -12.78 16.92
N GLY A 183 -10.95 -13.98 16.83
CA GLY A 183 -11.71 -15.22 16.71
C GLY A 183 -12.46 -15.37 15.37
N GLN A 184 -12.18 -14.50 14.39
CA GLN A 184 -12.86 -14.46 13.11
C GLN A 184 -11.86 -14.33 11.95
N SER A 185 -12.14 -15.03 10.84
CA SER A 185 -11.44 -14.78 9.59
C SER A 185 -11.86 -13.41 9.00
N PRO A 186 -10.95 -12.67 8.37
CA PRO A 186 -11.30 -11.44 7.65
C PRO A 186 -12.44 -11.61 6.64
N ALA A 187 -12.57 -12.79 6.03
CA ALA A 187 -13.68 -13.10 5.12
C ALA A 187 -15.07 -13.00 5.77
N ALA A 188 -15.16 -13.19 7.09
CA ALA A 188 -16.42 -13.06 7.83
C ALA A 188 -16.91 -11.61 7.95
N TRP A 189 -16.05 -10.62 7.71
CA TRP A 189 -16.42 -9.19 7.74
C TRP A 189 -17.12 -8.73 6.45
N GLY A 190 -17.23 -9.58 5.43
CA GLY A 190 -17.64 -9.17 4.09
C GLY A 190 -16.51 -8.40 3.37
N GLU A 191 -16.85 -7.51 2.45
CA GLU A 191 -15.88 -6.57 1.91
C GLU A 191 -15.40 -5.61 3.00
N PHE A 192 -14.09 -5.41 3.09
CA PHE A 192 -13.51 -4.49 4.07
C PHE A 192 -12.45 -3.59 3.42
N GLU A 193 -12.38 -2.36 3.91
CA GLU A 193 -11.42 -1.36 3.45
C GLU A 193 -10.27 -1.21 4.45
N VAL A 194 -9.03 -1.19 3.95
CA VAL A 194 -7.85 -0.98 4.77
C VAL A 194 -7.44 0.49 4.71
N LEU A 195 -7.73 1.20 5.78
CA LEU A 195 -7.45 2.62 5.97
C LEU A 195 -6.10 2.81 6.65
N GLY A 196 -5.31 3.77 6.23
CA GLY A 196 -3.97 3.95 6.78
C GLY A 196 -3.60 5.37 7.15
N THR A 197 -3.07 5.57 8.38
CA THR A 197 -2.43 6.82 8.79
C THR A 197 -0.92 6.81 8.52
N VAL A 198 -0.35 5.64 8.17
CA VAL A 198 1.07 5.44 7.85
C VAL A 198 1.30 5.38 6.35
N SER A 199 2.52 5.72 5.90
CA SER A 199 2.88 5.65 4.48
C SER A 199 2.92 4.19 4.00
N ALA A 200 2.37 3.92 2.81
CA ALA A 200 2.48 2.63 2.13
C ALA A 200 3.89 2.36 1.57
N GLN A 201 4.78 3.34 1.61
CA GLN A 201 6.16 3.22 1.13
C GLN A 201 7.15 2.79 2.21
N HIS A 202 6.70 2.64 3.45
CA HIS A 202 7.43 1.96 4.52
C HIS A 202 6.99 0.50 4.61
N ILE A 203 7.87 -0.39 5.06
CA ILE A 203 7.61 -1.84 5.11
C ILE A 203 6.28 -2.16 5.81
N TYR A 204 6.01 -1.54 6.94
CA TYR A 204 4.76 -1.76 7.67
C TYR A 204 3.53 -1.38 6.84
N GLY A 205 3.53 -0.18 6.25
CA GLY A 205 2.44 0.26 5.40
C GLY A 205 2.33 -0.55 4.11
N LEU A 206 3.45 -0.91 3.48
CA LEU A 206 3.45 -1.77 2.29
C LEU A 206 2.74 -3.10 2.55
N LEU A 207 3.12 -3.77 3.64
CA LEU A 207 2.59 -5.08 3.98
C LEU A 207 1.11 -5.01 4.41
N PHE A 208 0.77 -4.10 5.30
CA PHE A 208 -0.56 -4.04 5.90
C PHE A 208 -1.58 -3.30 5.04
N ARG A 209 -1.17 -2.24 4.31
CA ARG A 209 -2.09 -1.44 3.51
C ARG A 209 -2.27 -1.92 2.07
N LEU A 210 -1.27 -2.61 1.50
CA LEU A 210 -1.29 -3.04 0.10
C LEU A 210 -1.27 -4.55 -0.05
N MET A 211 -0.23 -5.23 0.49
CA MET A 211 -0.04 -6.66 0.21
C MET A 211 -1.12 -7.51 0.89
N TRP A 212 -1.39 -7.27 2.18
CA TRP A 212 -2.39 -8.04 2.90
C TRP A 212 -3.80 -7.91 2.31
N PRO A 213 -4.41 -6.71 2.12
CA PRO A 213 -5.74 -6.64 1.52
C PRO A 213 -5.80 -7.20 0.10
N LEU A 214 -4.72 -7.11 -0.69
CA LEU A 214 -4.67 -7.73 -2.01
C LEU A 214 -4.78 -9.26 -1.91
N MET A 215 -4.15 -9.87 -0.91
CA MET A 215 -4.16 -11.32 -0.69
C MET A 215 -5.43 -11.83 -0.01
N GLU A 216 -6.16 -10.96 0.70
CA GLU A 216 -7.46 -11.31 1.27
C GLU A 216 -8.53 -11.36 0.19
N GLU A 217 -9.45 -12.33 0.30
CA GLU A 217 -10.51 -12.54 -0.68
C GLU A 217 -11.41 -11.29 -0.86
N ARG A 218 -11.57 -10.49 0.19
CA ARG A 218 -12.52 -9.36 0.27
C ARG A 218 -11.89 -8.05 0.73
N GLY A 219 -10.56 -7.99 0.76
CA GLY A 219 -9.83 -6.81 1.17
C GLY A 219 -9.67 -5.78 0.06
N ILE A 220 -9.78 -4.51 0.41
CA ILE A 220 -9.63 -3.37 -0.50
C ILE A 220 -8.58 -2.42 0.07
N ALA A 221 -7.49 -2.20 -0.68
CA ALA A 221 -6.48 -1.22 -0.33
C ALA A 221 -7.01 0.20 -0.57
N VAL A 222 -6.99 1.06 0.45
CA VAL A 222 -7.42 2.45 0.31
C VAL A 222 -6.22 3.38 0.16
N GLY A 223 -6.22 4.16 -0.91
CA GLY A 223 -5.10 4.93 -1.38
C GLY A 223 -4.65 6.06 -0.45
N PRO A 224 -5.51 7.00 -0.04
CA PRO A 224 -5.08 8.17 0.68
C PRO A 224 -4.45 7.82 2.04
N ARG A 225 -3.42 8.59 2.39
CA ARG A 225 -2.88 8.59 3.75
C ARG A 225 -3.69 9.56 4.61
N LEU A 226 -4.29 9.04 5.67
CA LEU A 226 -5.18 9.79 6.56
C LEU A 226 -4.37 10.43 7.69
N HIS A 227 -3.90 11.65 7.47
CA HIS A 227 -2.99 12.35 8.39
C HIS A 227 -3.66 12.86 9.67
N TYR A 228 -4.97 13.14 9.60
CA TYR A 228 -5.74 13.79 10.65
C TYR A 228 -6.88 12.90 11.15
N PRO A 229 -7.26 13.00 12.45
CA PRO A 229 -8.38 12.26 13.01
C PRO A 229 -9.68 12.46 12.23
N GLU A 230 -9.98 13.66 11.80
CA GLU A 230 -11.18 14.03 11.05
C GLU A 230 -11.22 13.34 9.67
N SER A 231 -10.06 13.21 9.03
CA SER A 231 -9.94 12.50 7.75
C SER A 231 -10.19 10.99 7.92
N LEU A 232 -9.74 10.42 9.02
CA LEU A 232 -9.99 9.02 9.35
C LEU A 232 -11.46 8.79 9.68
N GLU A 233 -12.07 9.67 10.46
CA GLU A 233 -13.51 9.60 10.78
C GLU A 233 -14.35 9.64 9.51
N ALA A 234 -14.13 10.61 8.63
CA ALA A 234 -14.82 10.70 7.35
C ALA A 234 -14.63 9.44 6.49
N ALA A 235 -13.45 8.83 6.53
CA ALA A 235 -13.20 7.57 5.82
C ALA A 235 -13.98 6.40 6.43
N LEU A 236 -14.08 6.32 7.76
CA LEU A 236 -14.88 5.31 8.47
C LEU A 236 -16.37 5.47 8.18
N GLU A 237 -16.91 6.69 8.21
CA GLU A 237 -18.29 6.98 7.83
C GLU A 237 -18.57 6.56 6.39
N ASN A 238 -17.64 6.81 5.47
CA ASN A 238 -17.73 6.37 4.09
C ASN A 238 -17.72 4.83 3.95
N CYS A 239 -16.94 4.11 4.77
CA CYS A 239 -16.99 2.65 4.82
C CYS A 239 -18.36 2.16 5.29
N ALA A 240 -18.87 2.74 6.39
CA ALA A 240 -20.19 2.42 6.93
C ALA A 240 -21.31 2.67 5.90
N ALA A 241 -21.26 3.80 5.20
CA ALA A 241 -22.23 4.15 4.15
C ALA A 241 -22.23 3.15 2.97
N ARG A 242 -21.09 2.48 2.71
CA ARG A 242 -20.99 1.39 1.71
C ARG A 242 -21.35 0.02 2.27
N GLY A 243 -21.71 -0.08 3.55
CA GLY A 243 -21.95 -1.37 4.22
C GLY A 243 -20.67 -2.20 4.41
N ARG A 244 -19.50 -1.56 4.40
CA ARG A 244 -18.19 -2.22 4.54
C ARG A 244 -17.64 -2.03 5.95
N LYS A 245 -16.85 -3.00 6.41
CA LYS A 245 -16.00 -2.86 7.58
C LYS A 245 -14.71 -2.14 7.21
N ALA A 246 -14.02 -1.59 8.20
CA ALA A 246 -12.71 -0.98 8.05
C ALA A 246 -11.68 -1.70 8.91
N VAL A 247 -10.44 -1.74 8.41
CA VAL A 247 -9.25 -2.07 9.20
C VAL A 247 -8.35 -0.85 9.22
N VAL A 248 -7.97 -0.40 10.41
CA VAL A 248 -7.16 0.82 10.59
C VAL A 248 -5.70 0.43 10.82
N ILE A 249 -4.82 0.90 9.94
CA ILE A 249 -3.36 0.73 10.05
C ILE A 249 -2.75 2.04 10.51
N SER A 250 -2.26 2.06 11.75
CA SER A 250 -1.83 3.29 12.42
C SER A 250 -0.48 3.14 13.12
N SER A 251 -0.08 4.17 13.81
CA SER A 251 1.10 4.17 14.68
C SER A 251 0.77 4.84 16.02
N PRO A 252 1.57 4.60 17.08
CA PRO A 252 1.38 5.23 18.37
C PRO A 252 1.29 6.77 18.30
N ALA A 253 2.11 7.38 17.43
CA ALA A 253 2.11 8.83 17.25
C ALA A 253 0.79 9.38 16.71
N HIS A 254 0.09 8.61 15.85
CA HIS A 254 -1.23 8.97 15.35
C HIS A 254 -2.32 8.65 16.37
N LEU A 255 -2.28 7.47 17.00
CA LEU A 255 -3.30 7.05 17.97
C LEU A 255 -3.36 7.97 19.19
N LYS A 256 -2.23 8.53 19.64
CA LYS A 256 -2.18 9.52 20.71
C LYS A 256 -2.87 10.84 20.38
N ARG A 257 -3.04 11.16 19.10
CA ARG A 257 -3.72 12.38 18.66
C ARG A 257 -5.24 12.26 18.65
N PHE A 258 -5.79 11.05 18.81
CA PHE A 258 -7.22 10.81 18.92
C PHE A 258 -7.72 11.11 20.36
N GLY A 259 -7.35 12.31 20.90
CA GLY A 259 -7.67 12.70 22.27
C GLY A 259 -9.17 12.90 22.55
N ASP A 260 -9.95 13.19 21.50
CA ASP A 260 -11.41 13.32 21.61
C ASP A 260 -12.11 12.16 20.87
N ALA A 261 -12.42 11.11 21.63
CA ALA A 261 -13.11 9.93 21.10
C ALA A 261 -14.53 10.25 20.59
N SER A 262 -15.11 11.41 20.96
CA SER A 262 -16.44 11.82 20.53
C SER A 262 -16.54 12.05 19.03
N LEU A 263 -15.40 12.38 18.37
CA LEU A 263 -15.32 12.50 16.91
C LEU A 263 -15.69 11.20 16.20
N PHE A 264 -15.41 10.03 16.81
CA PHE A 264 -15.62 8.72 16.19
C PHE A 264 -16.96 8.07 16.57
N THR A 265 -17.82 8.76 17.27
CA THR A 265 -19.13 8.24 17.71
C THR A 265 -20.01 7.77 16.55
N PRO A 266 -20.10 8.50 15.41
CA PRO A 266 -20.96 8.10 14.29
C PRO A 266 -20.49 6.82 13.60
N SER A 267 -19.18 6.57 13.56
CA SER A 267 -18.59 5.40 12.90
C SER A 267 -18.21 4.26 13.86
N LEU A 268 -18.60 4.37 15.14
CA LEU A 268 -18.30 3.35 16.14
C LEU A 268 -18.84 1.98 15.71
N GLY A 269 -17.96 0.97 15.72
CA GLY A 269 -18.29 -0.38 15.26
C GLY A 269 -18.06 -0.63 13.75
N THR A 270 -17.66 0.39 12.99
CA THR A 270 -17.24 0.21 11.59
C THR A 270 -15.86 -0.44 11.52
N ALA A 271 -14.94 -0.07 12.39
CA ALA A 271 -13.63 -0.71 12.49
C ALA A 271 -13.78 -2.16 12.97
N ALA A 272 -13.25 -3.11 12.22
CA ALA A 272 -13.18 -4.52 12.58
C ALA A 272 -11.87 -4.85 13.31
N ALA A 273 -10.80 -4.10 13.01
CA ALA A 273 -9.50 -4.25 13.67
C ALA A 273 -8.70 -2.94 13.58
N VAL A 274 -7.79 -2.74 14.52
CA VAL A 274 -6.83 -1.63 14.53
C VAL A 274 -5.44 -2.20 14.76
N PHE A 275 -4.49 -1.83 13.91
CA PHE A 275 -3.09 -2.21 14.05
C PHE A 275 -2.25 -1.00 14.40
N SER A 276 -1.27 -1.19 15.29
CA SER A 276 -0.30 -0.18 15.67
C SER A 276 1.10 -0.75 15.66
N SER A 277 2.04 -0.08 14.99
CA SER A 277 3.45 -0.47 14.93
C SER A 277 4.34 0.76 14.82
N THR A 278 5.66 0.53 14.72
CA THR A 278 6.72 1.54 14.60
C THR A 278 7.13 2.22 15.92
N GLY A 279 6.62 1.77 17.04
CA GLY A 279 7.00 2.24 18.38
C GLY A 279 6.10 1.68 19.47
N PRO A 280 6.44 1.89 20.75
CA PRO A 280 5.59 1.48 21.87
C PRO A 280 4.34 2.36 21.94
N LEU A 281 3.19 1.73 22.14
CA LEU A 281 1.94 2.40 22.45
C LEU A 281 1.76 2.35 23.97
N ASP A 282 1.58 3.51 24.59
CA ASP A 282 1.27 3.60 26.03
C ASP A 282 -0.22 3.31 26.30
N ASP A 283 -0.54 3.09 27.58
CA ASP A 283 -1.89 2.73 28.01
C ASP A 283 -2.92 3.81 27.63
N ALA A 284 -2.54 5.08 27.69
CA ALA A 284 -3.43 6.19 27.30
C ALA A 284 -3.77 6.14 25.80
N GLY A 285 -2.79 5.91 24.93
CA GLY A 285 -3.01 5.74 23.49
C GLY A 285 -3.83 4.50 23.17
N ALA A 286 -3.64 3.40 23.91
CA ALA A 286 -4.41 2.18 23.73
C ALA A 286 -5.88 2.38 24.16
N ILE A 287 -6.11 3.08 25.26
CA ILE A 287 -7.47 3.43 25.75
C ILE A 287 -8.16 4.36 24.76
N ASN A 288 -7.47 5.41 24.26
CA ASN A 288 -8.01 6.31 23.25
C ASN A 288 -8.43 5.55 21.98
N ALA A 289 -7.59 4.65 21.49
CA ALA A 289 -7.92 3.83 20.34
C ALA A 289 -9.13 2.93 20.60
N LYS A 290 -9.22 2.31 21.77
CA LYS A 290 -10.40 1.51 22.16
C LYS A 290 -11.67 2.36 22.19
N CYS A 291 -11.62 3.56 22.76
CA CYS A 291 -12.76 4.47 22.80
C CYS A 291 -13.19 4.92 21.39
N ALA A 292 -12.22 5.21 20.52
CA ALA A 292 -12.50 5.67 19.15
C ALA A 292 -13.02 4.54 18.24
N PHE A 293 -12.48 3.33 18.35
CA PHE A 293 -12.72 2.26 17.36
C PHE A 293 -13.47 1.04 17.95
N GLY A 294 -13.65 0.97 19.24
CA GLY A 294 -14.26 -0.17 19.92
C GLY A 294 -13.29 -1.33 20.18
N HIS A 295 -12.04 -1.24 19.73
CA HIS A 295 -11.02 -2.29 19.83
C HIS A 295 -9.69 -1.76 20.38
N PHE A 296 -8.99 -2.62 21.15
CA PHE A 296 -7.58 -2.36 21.42
C PHE A 296 -6.74 -2.62 20.17
N PRO A 297 -5.71 -1.80 19.90
CA PRO A 297 -4.77 -2.06 18.81
C PRO A 297 -4.00 -3.37 19.00
N PHE A 298 -3.66 -3.98 17.86
CA PHE A 298 -2.81 -5.17 17.77
C PHE A 298 -1.35 -4.75 17.74
#